data_def3ea2078e89bce7725a4aa057c7d79
#
_entry.id   def3ea2078e89bce7725a4aa057c7d79
#
_cell.length_a   1.000
_cell.length_b   1.000
_cell.length_c   1.000
_cell.angle_alpha   90.00
_cell.angle_beta   90.00
_cell.angle_gamma   90.00
#
_symmetry.space_group_name_H-M   'P 1'
#
loop_
_entity.id
_entity.type
_entity.pdbx_description
1 polymer ?
#
loop_
_entity_poly.entity_id
_entity_poly.type
_entity_poly.pdbx_seq_one_letter_code
_entity_poly.pdbx_strand_id
1 'polypeptide(L)'
;MDIKKIIRPNIRSLSAYKVKEIPCKVKLDANESPYGFKDGSKVLKSIETNRYPDPEAKTLKKLISRYFAVKLENILQGNGSDELIYYLITTFGGPVLYPIPTFSMYGIITQAIGEKRIEIPLDEEFDLDLEKILKAIKMQKPKLIFLSSPNNPTGNCFSSERMLRIIGSTSSLSIVVVDEAYQPFASDKGFKPLLKDFENLVIMRTLSKIGLAGLRVGFLIADKKIINEVNKVRLPFNLNSISQALAVEALKNRNVLKSYIKSIISGRERLFNEMRKIKSIKPYPSEANFILFKTENPDRIYQGLLKKGVLIRNMKGVVDGCLRVTVGKPWENNIFLNALKDII
;
A
#
# COMPACT_ATOMS: atom_id res chain seq x y z
N MET A 1 -10.85 -32.63 20.88
CA MET A 1 -11.25 -32.30 19.49
C MET A 1 -9.99 -31.94 18.69
N ASP A 2 -9.76 -32.55 17.55
CA ASP A 2 -8.62 -32.22 16.67
C ASP A 2 -9.06 -31.10 15.71
N ILE A 3 -8.73 -29.85 16.06
CA ILE A 3 -9.08 -28.67 15.29
C ILE A 3 -8.50 -28.70 13.87
N LYS A 4 -7.38 -29.41 13.65
CA LYS A 4 -6.76 -29.51 12.32
C LYS A 4 -7.65 -30.21 11.30
N LYS A 5 -8.58 -31.09 11.74
CA LYS A 5 -9.50 -31.81 10.85
C LYS A 5 -10.62 -30.91 10.28
N ILE A 6 -10.95 -29.82 10.98
CA ILE A 6 -12.04 -28.91 10.59
C ILE A 6 -11.56 -27.58 10.00
N ILE A 7 -10.25 -27.29 10.06
CA ILE A 7 -9.67 -26.11 9.41
C ILE A 7 -9.67 -26.31 7.89
N ARG A 8 -10.10 -25.30 7.15
CA ARG A 8 -10.04 -25.31 5.68
C ARG A 8 -8.60 -25.55 5.20
N PRO A 9 -8.38 -26.38 4.16
CA PRO A 9 -7.03 -26.73 3.69
C PRO A 9 -6.16 -25.52 3.33
N ASN A 10 -6.73 -24.50 2.69
CA ASN A 10 -6.05 -23.25 2.31
C ASN A 10 -5.59 -22.42 3.52
N ILE A 11 -6.21 -22.59 4.69
CA ILE A 11 -5.85 -21.87 5.93
C ILE A 11 -4.73 -22.59 6.68
N ARG A 12 -4.64 -23.95 6.58
CA ARG A 12 -3.63 -24.73 7.34
C ARG A 12 -2.20 -24.32 7.06
N SER A 13 -1.90 -23.90 5.83
CA SER A 13 -0.56 -23.45 5.40
C SER A 13 -0.28 -21.96 5.63
N LEU A 14 -1.29 -21.20 6.08
CA LEU A 14 -1.10 -19.81 6.42
C LEU A 14 -0.47 -19.65 7.80
N SER A 15 0.47 -18.72 7.91
CA SER A 15 0.98 -18.23 9.19
C SER A 15 0.32 -16.90 9.53
N ALA A 16 0.00 -16.69 10.80
CA ALA A 16 -0.49 -15.39 11.25
C ALA A 16 0.54 -14.31 10.93
N TYR A 17 0.05 -13.18 10.38
CA TYR A 17 0.90 -12.00 10.19
C TYR A 17 1.32 -11.46 11.55
N LYS A 18 2.59 -11.69 11.92
CA LYS A 18 3.14 -11.27 13.20
C LYS A 18 3.92 -9.98 13.04
N VAL A 19 3.45 -8.91 13.64
CA VAL A 19 4.24 -7.71 13.87
C VAL A 19 4.96 -7.91 15.20
N LYS A 20 6.29 -7.99 15.16
CA LYS A 20 7.07 -7.98 16.40
C LYS A 20 7.19 -6.53 16.86
N GLU A 21 6.66 -6.24 18.03
CA GLU A 21 6.95 -4.98 18.71
C GLU A 21 8.40 -5.06 19.23
N ILE A 22 9.29 -4.30 18.60
CA ILE A 22 10.69 -4.21 19.00
C ILE A 22 10.89 -2.82 19.58
N PRO A 23 11.26 -2.70 20.86
CA PRO A 23 11.59 -1.41 21.46
C PRO A 23 12.70 -0.73 20.66
N CYS A 24 12.46 0.49 20.21
CA CYS A 24 13.42 1.23 19.40
C CYS A 24 13.31 2.74 19.66
N LYS A 25 14.41 3.45 19.46
CA LYS A 25 14.46 4.92 19.54
C LYS A 25 13.94 5.58 18.27
N VAL A 26 14.17 4.94 17.13
CA VAL A 26 13.77 5.40 15.80
C VAL A 26 13.11 4.25 15.05
N LYS A 27 11.83 4.41 14.66
CA LYS A 27 11.01 3.38 13.99
C LYS A 27 10.81 3.72 12.52
N LEU A 28 11.51 3.01 11.62
CA LEU A 28 11.52 3.25 10.16
C LEU A 28 11.22 1.97 9.36
N ASP A 29 10.33 1.09 9.85
CA ASP A 29 10.10 -0.25 9.29
C ASP A 29 8.77 -0.43 8.54
N ALA A 30 7.76 0.41 8.83
CA ALA A 30 6.37 0.15 8.43
C ALA A 30 5.82 1.13 7.37
N ASN A 31 6.67 1.94 6.74
CA ASN A 31 6.26 2.94 5.75
C ASN A 31 5.18 3.91 6.29
N GLU A 32 5.26 4.22 7.58
CA GLU A 32 4.40 5.22 8.21
C GLU A 32 4.95 6.63 7.90
N SER A 33 4.07 7.62 7.83
CA SER A 33 4.50 9.01 7.81
C SER A 33 5.05 9.42 9.17
N PRO A 34 6.20 10.12 9.24
CA PRO A 34 6.72 10.63 10.51
C PRO A 34 5.93 11.83 11.05
N TYR A 35 4.97 12.30 10.26
CA TYR A 35 4.06 13.40 10.60
C TYR A 35 2.65 12.85 10.76
N GLY A 36 1.94 13.28 11.82
CA GLY A 36 0.56 12.89 12.08
C GLY A 36 -0.33 14.11 12.28
N PHE A 37 -1.63 13.93 12.03
CA PHE A 37 -2.65 14.94 12.28
C PHE A 37 -2.90 15.07 13.79
N LYS A 38 -2.81 16.29 14.33
CA LYS A 38 -2.90 16.56 15.77
C LYS A 38 -4.19 17.27 16.21
N ASP A 39 -4.90 17.94 15.29
CA ASP A 39 -6.05 18.80 15.61
C ASP A 39 -7.38 18.03 15.67
N GLY A 40 -7.46 17.00 16.51
CA GLY A 40 -8.64 16.14 16.59
C GLY A 40 -9.54 16.37 17.81
N SER A 41 -9.12 17.15 18.79
CA SER A 41 -9.80 17.23 20.10
C SER A 41 -11.26 17.75 20.03
N LYS A 42 -11.50 18.77 19.21
CA LYS A 42 -12.87 19.31 19.01
C LYS A 42 -13.77 18.29 18.30
N VAL A 43 -13.23 17.56 17.34
CA VAL A 43 -13.95 16.55 16.56
C VAL A 43 -14.37 15.40 17.49
N LEU A 44 -13.47 14.94 18.35
CA LEU A 44 -13.75 13.82 19.27
C LEU A 44 -14.88 14.15 20.26
N LYS A 45 -15.02 15.41 20.68
CA LYS A 45 -16.09 15.86 21.59
C LYS A 45 -17.49 15.79 20.96
N SER A 46 -17.59 15.78 19.63
CA SER A 46 -18.88 15.72 18.90
C SER A 46 -19.30 14.31 18.51
N ILE A 47 -18.55 13.28 18.89
CA ILE A 47 -18.85 11.89 18.52
C ILE A 47 -19.71 11.21 19.58
N GLU A 48 -20.86 10.73 19.16
CA GLU A 48 -21.74 9.88 19.97
C GLU A 48 -21.29 8.43 19.88
N THR A 49 -20.58 7.94 20.91
CA THR A 49 -20.00 6.59 20.92
C THR A 49 -21.02 5.46 21.07
N ASN A 50 -22.23 5.78 21.50
CA ASN A 50 -23.37 4.86 21.65
C ASN A 50 -24.19 4.68 20.35
N ARG A 51 -23.80 5.33 19.26
CA ARG A 51 -24.46 5.24 17.94
C ARG A 51 -23.54 4.64 16.90
N TYR A 52 -24.13 3.87 15.98
CA TYR A 52 -23.41 3.40 14.80
C TYR A 52 -22.96 4.57 13.91
N PRO A 53 -21.82 4.45 13.22
CA PRO A 53 -21.37 5.47 12.27
C PRO A 53 -22.28 5.58 11.06
N ASP A 54 -22.12 6.64 10.25
CA ASP A 54 -22.75 6.71 8.92
C ASP A 54 -22.22 5.54 8.05
N PRO A 55 -23.09 4.58 7.67
CA PRO A 55 -22.67 3.39 6.92
C PRO A 55 -22.09 3.74 5.55
N GLU A 56 -22.47 4.87 4.97
CA GLU A 56 -21.98 5.33 3.66
C GLU A 56 -20.83 6.31 3.76
N ALA A 57 -20.41 6.71 4.97
CA ALA A 57 -19.39 7.72 5.21
C ALA A 57 -19.57 8.96 4.29
N LYS A 58 -20.80 9.45 4.15
CA LYS A 58 -21.20 10.45 3.15
C LYS A 58 -20.34 11.70 3.14
N THR A 59 -20.02 12.23 4.33
CA THR A 59 -19.20 13.44 4.45
C THR A 59 -17.77 13.19 3.97
N LEU A 60 -17.20 12.04 4.33
CA LEU A 60 -15.86 11.64 3.86
C LEU A 60 -15.86 11.42 2.35
N LYS A 61 -16.82 10.68 1.80
CA LYS A 61 -16.96 10.45 0.35
C LYS A 61 -17.13 11.76 -0.43
N LYS A 62 -17.88 12.73 0.08
CA LYS A 62 -18.01 14.07 -0.54
C LYS A 62 -16.66 14.78 -0.64
N LEU A 63 -15.81 14.70 0.37
CA LEU A 63 -14.47 15.30 0.33
C LEU A 63 -13.56 14.56 -0.64
N ILE A 64 -13.57 13.24 -0.65
CA ILE A 64 -12.81 12.40 -1.60
C ILE A 64 -13.27 12.71 -3.04
N SER A 65 -14.58 12.74 -3.29
CA SER A 65 -15.17 13.09 -4.57
C SER A 65 -14.66 14.45 -5.11
N ARG A 66 -14.69 15.48 -4.27
CA ARG A 66 -14.16 16.82 -4.61
C ARG A 66 -12.64 16.81 -4.83
N TYR A 67 -11.91 16.04 -4.02
CA TYR A 67 -10.46 15.96 -4.13
C TYR A 67 -10.00 15.30 -5.43
N PHE A 68 -10.66 14.22 -5.82
CA PHE A 68 -10.31 13.46 -7.01
C PHE A 68 -11.12 13.84 -8.25
N ALA A 69 -12.08 14.79 -8.14
CA ALA A 69 -12.98 15.16 -9.21
C ALA A 69 -13.67 13.93 -9.84
N VAL A 70 -14.28 13.09 -8.99
CA VAL A 70 -15.04 11.89 -9.39
C VAL A 70 -16.41 11.92 -8.72
N LYS A 71 -17.41 11.23 -9.29
CA LYS A 71 -18.74 11.16 -8.70
C LYS A 71 -18.76 10.32 -7.42
N LEU A 72 -19.71 10.56 -6.53
CA LEU A 72 -19.87 9.81 -5.28
C LEU A 72 -20.10 8.31 -5.51
N GLU A 73 -20.84 7.98 -6.56
CA GLU A 73 -21.15 6.61 -6.96
C GLU A 73 -19.95 5.81 -7.46
N ASN A 74 -18.83 6.50 -7.76
CA ASN A 74 -17.57 5.89 -8.18
C ASN A 74 -16.62 5.61 -7.00
N ILE A 75 -17.05 5.81 -5.75
CA ILE A 75 -16.20 5.68 -4.57
C ILE A 75 -16.75 4.64 -3.61
N LEU A 76 -15.90 3.72 -3.16
CA LEU A 76 -16.18 2.82 -2.04
C LEU A 76 -15.11 3.01 -0.96
N GLN A 77 -15.55 3.23 0.29
CA GLN A 77 -14.66 3.32 1.45
C GLN A 77 -14.41 1.94 2.08
N GLY A 78 -13.23 1.77 2.69
CA GLY A 78 -12.84 0.58 3.43
C GLY A 78 -12.01 0.89 4.66
N ASN A 79 -11.96 -0.04 5.58
CA ASN A 79 -11.13 0.01 6.79
C ASN A 79 -9.67 -0.32 6.47
N GLY A 80 -9.02 0.57 5.73
CA GLY A 80 -7.74 0.41 5.08
C GLY A 80 -7.84 -0.30 3.72
N SER A 81 -6.72 -0.32 2.99
CA SER A 81 -6.64 -1.02 1.70
C SER A 81 -6.78 -2.54 1.84
N ASP A 82 -6.36 -3.12 2.98
CA ASP A 82 -6.42 -4.56 3.20
C ASP A 82 -7.87 -5.08 3.12
N GLU A 83 -8.82 -4.36 3.72
CA GLU A 83 -10.24 -4.70 3.64
C GLU A 83 -10.78 -4.57 2.21
N LEU A 84 -10.31 -3.58 1.46
CA LEU A 84 -10.71 -3.40 0.06
C LEU A 84 -10.20 -4.52 -0.84
N ILE A 85 -8.97 -5.00 -0.61
CA ILE A 85 -8.42 -6.18 -1.29
C ILE A 85 -9.29 -7.41 -0.99
N TYR A 86 -9.65 -7.59 0.30
CA TYR A 86 -10.54 -8.68 0.72
C TYR A 86 -11.89 -8.61 0.00
N TYR A 87 -12.51 -7.44 -0.08
CA TYR A 87 -13.79 -7.25 -0.79
C TYR A 87 -13.68 -7.52 -2.29
N LEU A 88 -12.63 -7.03 -2.95
CA LEU A 88 -12.42 -7.27 -4.37
C LEU A 88 -12.30 -8.77 -4.68
N ILE A 89 -11.47 -9.50 -3.91
CA ILE A 89 -11.28 -10.93 -4.12
C ILE A 89 -12.55 -11.72 -3.77
N THR A 90 -13.27 -11.32 -2.73
CA THR A 90 -14.55 -11.94 -2.36
C THR A 90 -15.62 -11.73 -3.44
N THR A 91 -15.63 -10.56 -4.09
CA THR A 91 -16.63 -10.22 -5.12
C THR A 91 -16.38 -10.94 -6.44
N PHE A 92 -15.13 -10.90 -6.92
CA PHE A 92 -14.81 -11.37 -8.29
C PHE A 92 -14.19 -12.77 -8.32
N GLY A 93 -13.69 -13.26 -7.18
CA GLY A 93 -12.98 -14.53 -7.09
C GLY A 93 -11.61 -14.48 -7.79
N GLY A 94 -11.10 -15.66 -8.14
CA GLY A 94 -9.82 -15.86 -8.82
C GLY A 94 -9.96 -16.59 -10.15
N PRO A 95 -8.82 -16.85 -10.80
CA PRO A 95 -7.44 -16.63 -10.35
C PRO A 95 -7.08 -15.16 -10.17
N VAL A 96 -6.18 -14.87 -9.21
CA VAL A 96 -5.67 -13.51 -8.93
C VAL A 96 -4.22 -13.43 -9.36
N LEU A 97 -3.91 -12.50 -10.26
CA LEU A 97 -2.56 -12.25 -10.75
C LEU A 97 -1.94 -11.01 -10.09
N TYR A 98 -0.69 -11.11 -9.69
CA TYR A 98 0.12 -9.98 -9.22
C TYR A 98 1.61 -10.24 -9.46
N PRO A 99 2.42 -9.18 -9.71
CA PRO A 99 3.86 -9.32 -9.81
C PRO A 99 4.49 -9.61 -8.44
N ILE A 100 5.66 -10.23 -8.43
CA ILE A 100 6.47 -10.44 -7.22
C ILE A 100 7.92 -9.96 -7.47
N PRO A 101 8.57 -9.30 -6.48
CA PRO A 101 8.05 -8.95 -5.16
C PRO A 101 7.06 -7.78 -5.18
N THR A 102 5.99 -7.88 -4.39
CA THR A 102 5.01 -6.81 -4.20
C THR A 102 4.40 -6.87 -2.79
N PHE A 103 3.29 -6.15 -2.56
CA PHE A 103 2.60 -6.16 -1.28
C PHE A 103 2.03 -7.54 -0.96
N SER A 104 2.53 -8.16 0.11
CA SER A 104 2.24 -9.55 0.47
C SER A 104 0.75 -9.86 0.73
N MET A 105 -0.05 -8.83 1.05
CA MET A 105 -1.47 -9.04 1.36
C MET A 105 -2.28 -9.51 0.16
N TYR A 106 -1.86 -9.23 -1.08
CA TYR A 106 -2.53 -9.79 -2.27
C TYR A 106 -2.52 -11.32 -2.22
N GLY A 107 -1.34 -11.92 -2.00
CA GLY A 107 -1.21 -13.37 -1.91
C GLY A 107 -1.84 -13.97 -0.66
N ILE A 108 -1.65 -13.33 0.50
CA ILE A 108 -2.18 -13.80 1.78
C ILE A 108 -3.71 -13.84 1.75
N ILE A 109 -4.35 -12.77 1.30
CA ILE A 109 -5.82 -12.68 1.24
C ILE A 109 -6.37 -13.63 0.17
N THR A 110 -5.73 -13.70 -1.01
CA THR A 110 -6.12 -14.67 -2.06
C THR A 110 -6.12 -16.09 -1.53
N GLN A 111 -5.06 -16.48 -0.85
CA GLN A 111 -4.97 -17.80 -0.22
C GLN A 111 -6.01 -17.98 0.88
N ALA A 112 -6.23 -16.99 1.75
CA ALA A 112 -7.19 -17.06 2.84
C ALA A 112 -8.62 -17.28 2.35
N ILE A 113 -8.99 -16.65 1.24
CA ILE A 113 -10.30 -16.84 0.58
C ILE A 113 -10.39 -18.21 -0.10
N GLY A 114 -9.25 -18.78 -0.53
CA GLY A 114 -9.17 -20.08 -1.21
C GLY A 114 -9.05 -19.96 -2.71
N GLU A 115 -8.66 -18.79 -3.22
CA GLU A 115 -8.51 -18.54 -4.63
C GLU A 115 -7.09 -18.87 -5.15
N LYS A 116 -6.99 -19.18 -6.45
CA LYS A 116 -5.71 -19.46 -7.10
C LYS A 116 -4.89 -18.18 -7.27
N ARG A 117 -3.60 -18.24 -6.88
CA ARG A 117 -2.61 -17.18 -7.10
C ARG A 117 -1.86 -17.41 -8.41
N ILE A 118 -1.58 -16.33 -9.12
CA ILE A 118 -0.71 -16.27 -10.30
C ILE A 118 0.37 -15.24 -10.00
N GLU A 119 1.53 -15.70 -9.62
CA GLU A 119 2.67 -14.88 -9.23
C GLU A 119 3.65 -14.78 -10.41
N ILE A 120 3.92 -13.56 -10.87
CA ILE A 120 4.84 -13.31 -12.00
C ILE A 120 6.03 -12.51 -11.48
N PRO A 121 7.26 -13.04 -11.56
CA PRO A 121 8.45 -12.26 -11.18
C PRO A 121 8.56 -10.97 -11.98
N LEU A 122 8.95 -9.88 -11.30
CA LEU A 122 9.41 -8.65 -11.94
C LEU A 122 10.70 -8.93 -12.71
N ASP A 123 11.05 -8.06 -13.64
CA ASP A 123 12.34 -8.11 -14.35
C ASP A 123 13.50 -7.64 -13.42
N GLU A 124 14.73 -7.64 -13.96
CA GLU A 124 15.94 -7.28 -13.21
C GLU A 124 15.95 -5.82 -12.72
N GLU A 125 15.19 -4.94 -13.37
CA GLU A 125 15.02 -3.53 -13.01
C GLU A 125 13.83 -3.29 -12.07
N PHE A 126 13.21 -4.37 -11.58
CA PHE A 126 11.96 -4.34 -10.81
C PHE A 126 10.76 -3.75 -11.55
N ASP A 127 10.73 -3.84 -12.88
CA ASP A 127 9.55 -3.49 -13.66
C ASP A 127 8.76 -4.75 -14.08
N LEU A 128 7.58 -4.56 -14.65
CA LEU A 128 6.67 -5.63 -15.08
C LEU A 128 7.28 -6.42 -16.25
N ASP A 129 7.44 -7.73 -16.11
CA ASP A 129 7.74 -8.61 -17.25
C ASP A 129 6.48 -8.77 -18.10
N LEU A 130 6.34 -7.86 -19.08
CA LEU A 130 5.13 -7.73 -19.89
C LEU A 130 4.80 -9.03 -20.65
N GLU A 131 5.80 -9.72 -21.20
CA GLU A 131 5.58 -10.93 -21.98
C GLU A 131 5.02 -12.06 -21.10
N LYS A 132 5.64 -12.27 -19.94
CA LYS A 132 5.17 -13.29 -19.00
C LYS A 132 3.77 -12.96 -18.46
N ILE A 133 3.49 -11.69 -18.16
CA ILE A 133 2.17 -11.26 -17.69
C ILE A 133 1.12 -11.49 -18.76
N LEU A 134 1.33 -11.05 -20.00
CA LEU A 134 0.38 -11.24 -21.10
C LEU A 134 0.14 -12.72 -21.43
N LYS A 135 1.22 -13.54 -21.39
CA LYS A 135 1.11 -15.00 -21.53
C LYS A 135 0.25 -15.61 -20.41
N ALA A 136 0.49 -15.20 -19.17
CA ALA A 136 -0.29 -15.69 -18.03
C ALA A 136 -1.77 -15.27 -18.12
N ILE A 137 -2.06 -14.03 -18.54
CA ILE A 137 -3.42 -13.54 -18.79
C ILE A 137 -4.14 -14.41 -19.81
N LYS A 138 -3.50 -14.68 -20.95
CA LYS A 138 -4.06 -15.49 -22.03
C LYS A 138 -4.35 -16.93 -21.59
N MET A 139 -3.39 -17.55 -20.87
CA MET A 139 -3.48 -18.97 -20.50
C MET A 139 -4.32 -19.24 -19.25
N GLN A 140 -4.23 -18.36 -18.25
CA GLN A 140 -4.83 -18.62 -16.93
C GLN A 140 -6.06 -17.77 -16.64
N LYS A 141 -6.37 -16.78 -17.50
CA LYS A 141 -7.59 -15.95 -17.47
C LYS A 141 -7.90 -15.41 -16.05
N PRO A 142 -6.99 -14.64 -15.43
CA PRO A 142 -7.23 -14.10 -14.09
C PRO A 142 -8.49 -13.25 -14.07
N LYS A 143 -9.25 -13.28 -12.96
CA LYS A 143 -10.38 -12.39 -12.73
C LYS A 143 -9.93 -11.04 -12.19
N LEU A 144 -8.86 -11.05 -11.39
CA LEU A 144 -8.27 -9.87 -10.77
C LEU A 144 -6.78 -9.80 -11.10
N ILE A 145 -6.29 -8.58 -11.36
CA ILE A 145 -4.88 -8.28 -11.54
C ILE A 145 -4.55 -7.10 -10.62
N PHE A 146 -3.63 -7.29 -9.66
CA PHE A 146 -3.14 -6.22 -8.79
C PHE A 146 -1.80 -5.71 -9.27
N LEU A 147 -1.69 -4.40 -9.47
CA LEU A 147 -0.48 -3.70 -9.88
C LEU A 147 -0.24 -2.54 -8.91
N SER A 148 0.79 -2.63 -8.06
CA SER A 148 1.14 -1.58 -7.11
C SER A 148 2.13 -0.59 -7.73
N SER A 149 1.74 0.67 -7.89
CA SER A 149 2.62 1.70 -8.47
C SER A 149 2.42 3.04 -7.76
N PRO A 150 3.45 3.53 -7.03
CA PRO A 150 4.76 2.91 -6.73
C PRO A 150 4.67 1.58 -6.00
N ASN A 151 5.56 0.64 -6.36
CA ASN A 151 5.53 -0.72 -5.81
C ASN A 151 6.16 -0.78 -4.41
N ASN A 152 5.66 -1.66 -3.59
CA ASN A 152 6.24 -2.02 -2.30
C ASN A 152 6.64 -3.52 -2.33
N PRO A 153 7.95 -3.86 -2.18
CA PRO A 153 8.97 -3.08 -1.47
C PRO A 153 9.99 -2.34 -2.35
N THR A 154 9.87 -2.35 -3.66
CA THR A 154 10.91 -1.87 -4.57
C THR A 154 10.99 -0.34 -4.66
N GLY A 155 9.87 0.35 -4.46
CA GLY A 155 9.77 1.80 -4.41
C GLY A 155 9.60 2.50 -5.75
N ASN A 156 9.82 1.83 -6.87
CA ASN A 156 9.69 2.37 -8.21
C ASN A 156 8.23 2.41 -8.68
N CYS A 157 7.90 3.31 -9.59
CA CYS A 157 6.75 3.21 -10.46
C CYS A 157 7.01 2.20 -11.57
N PHE A 158 6.01 1.41 -11.93
CA PHE A 158 6.09 0.58 -13.13
C PHE A 158 5.97 1.42 -14.39
N SER A 159 6.55 0.95 -15.50
CA SER A 159 6.42 1.59 -16.82
C SER A 159 4.95 1.81 -17.17
N SER A 160 4.59 3.07 -17.42
CA SER A 160 3.23 3.45 -17.81
C SER A 160 2.78 2.75 -19.09
N GLU A 161 3.70 2.53 -20.04
CA GLU A 161 3.41 1.80 -21.26
C GLU A 161 3.04 0.35 -20.99
N ARG A 162 3.85 -0.36 -20.16
CA ARG A 162 3.58 -1.75 -19.78
C ARG A 162 2.26 -1.87 -19.01
N MET A 163 2.00 -0.94 -18.09
CA MET A 163 0.73 -0.86 -17.36
C MET A 163 -0.47 -0.70 -18.30
N LEU A 164 -0.40 0.25 -19.24
CA LEU A 164 -1.46 0.50 -20.22
C LEU A 164 -1.72 -0.72 -21.11
N ARG A 165 -0.68 -1.41 -21.57
CA ARG A 165 -0.83 -2.63 -22.36
C ARG A 165 -1.53 -3.75 -21.58
N ILE A 166 -1.24 -3.89 -20.29
CA ILE A 166 -1.92 -4.87 -19.44
C ILE A 166 -3.39 -4.49 -19.26
N ILE A 167 -3.69 -3.23 -18.90
CA ILE A 167 -5.05 -2.74 -18.70
C ILE A 167 -5.89 -2.93 -19.98
N GLY A 168 -5.35 -2.52 -21.13
CA GLY A 168 -6.05 -2.61 -22.41
C GLY A 168 -6.28 -4.05 -22.88
N SER A 169 -5.29 -4.95 -22.64
CA SER A 169 -5.41 -6.36 -23.04
C SER A 169 -6.45 -7.15 -22.24
N THR A 170 -6.95 -6.59 -21.13
CA THR A 170 -7.84 -7.28 -20.19
C THR A 170 -9.22 -6.65 -20.06
N SER A 171 -9.55 -5.65 -20.89
CA SER A 171 -10.74 -4.81 -20.76
C SER A 171 -12.08 -5.56 -20.66
N SER A 172 -12.16 -6.78 -21.22
CA SER A 172 -13.36 -7.61 -21.19
C SER A 172 -13.26 -8.86 -20.29
N LEU A 173 -12.11 -9.11 -19.67
CA LEU A 173 -11.82 -10.40 -19.02
C LEU A 173 -11.46 -10.28 -17.53
N SER A 174 -10.84 -9.18 -17.15
CA SER A 174 -10.29 -9.02 -15.81
C SER A 174 -10.51 -7.61 -15.27
N ILE A 175 -10.71 -7.50 -13.97
CA ILE A 175 -10.61 -6.22 -13.26
C ILE A 175 -9.12 -5.97 -12.96
N VAL A 176 -8.60 -4.82 -13.36
CA VAL A 176 -7.23 -4.39 -13.05
C VAL A 176 -7.26 -3.37 -11.93
N VAL A 177 -6.64 -3.71 -10.81
CA VAL A 177 -6.53 -2.85 -9.63
C VAL A 177 -5.15 -2.23 -9.61
N VAL A 178 -5.07 -0.91 -9.81
CA VAL A 178 -3.85 -0.15 -9.60
C VAL A 178 -3.84 0.35 -8.17
N ASP A 179 -2.94 -0.21 -7.36
CA ASP A 179 -2.73 0.21 -5.97
C ASP A 179 -1.80 1.41 -5.95
N GLU A 180 -2.38 2.57 -5.70
CA GLU A 180 -1.73 3.86 -5.63
C GLU A 180 -1.50 4.34 -4.18
N ALA A 181 -1.24 3.41 -3.24
CA ALA A 181 -1.01 3.75 -1.84
C ALA A 181 0.14 4.76 -1.64
N TYR A 182 1.15 4.72 -2.49
CA TYR A 182 2.32 5.60 -2.44
C TYR A 182 2.32 6.72 -3.49
N GLN A 183 1.32 6.79 -4.35
CA GLN A 183 1.24 7.80 -5.43
C GLN A 183 1.35 9.26 -4.94
N PRO A 184 0.93 9.66 -3.72
CA PRO A 184 1.16 11.02 -3.26
C PRO A 184 2.62 11.47 -3.22
N PHE A 185 3.58 10.53 -3.23
CA PHE A 185 5.03 10.79 -3.23
C PHE A 185 5.66 10.67 -4.62
N ALA A 186 4.93 10.17 -5.61
CA ALA A 186 5.41 9.95 -6.96
C ALA A 186 5.44 11.24 -7.79
N SER A 187 6.33 11.27 -8.77
CA SER A 187 6.44 12.36 -9.74
C SER A 187 5.35 12.30 -10.81
N ASP A 188 4.79 11.12 -11.08
CA ASP A 188 3.73 10.93 -12.05
C ASP A 188 2.34 11.32 -11.52
N LYS A 189 1.35 11.41 -12.44
CA LYS A 189 -0.04 11.76 -12.11
C LYS A 189 -0.89 10.54 -11.69
N GLY A 190 -0.33 9.34 -11.71
CA GLY A 190 -1.04 8.09 -11.49
C GLY A 190 -2.08 7.76 -12.58
N PHE A 191 -2.80 6.69 -12.36
CA PHE A 191 -3.70 6.10 -13.37
C PHE A 191 -5.16 6.57 -13.27
N LYS A 192 -5.52 7.39 -12.30
CA LYS A 192 -6.89 7.93 -12.17
C LYS A 192 -7.45 8.56 -13.45
N PRO A 193 -6.68 9.33 -14.26
CA PRO A 193 -7.21 9.92 -15.49
C PRO A 193 -7.75 8.90 -16.50
N LEU A 194 -7.29 7.66 -16.45
CA LEU A 194 -7.66 6.58 -17.35
C LEU A 194 -8.99 5.88 -16.99
N LEU A 195 -9.59 6.20 -15.85
CA LEU A 195 -10.88 5.65 -15.43
C LEU A 195 -12.02 5.96 -16.42
N LYS A 196 -11.88 7.00 -17.23
CA LYS A 196 -12.84 7.36 -18.29
C LYS A 196 -12.70 6.48 -19.53
N ASP A 197 -11.53 5.89 -19.73
CA ASP A 197 -11.18 5.14 -20.94
C ASP A 197 -11.27 3.62 -20.72
N PHE A 198 -11.18 3.15 -19.45
CA PHE A 198 -11.16 1.73 -19.09
C PHE A 198 -12.16 1.41 -17.98
N GLU A 199 -13.29 0.79 -18.35
CA GLU A 199 -14.35 0.40 -17.39
C GLU A 199 -13.90 -0.67 -16.39
N ASN A 200 -12.88 -1.47 -16.73
CA ASN A 200 -12.31 -2.52 -15.87
C ASN A 200 -11.21 -2.03 -14.91
N LEU A 201 -10.88 -0.74 -14.94
CA LEU A 201 -9.84 -0.17 -14.08
C LEU A 201 -10.41 0.22 -12.71
N VAL A 202 -9.70 -0.17 -11.67
CA VAL A 202 -9.94 0.22 -10.28
C VAL A 202 -8.70 0.90 -9.73
N ILE A 203 -8.83 2.09 -9.19
CA ILE A 203 -7.77 2.77 -8.44
C ILE A 203 -8.01 2.56 -6.96
N MET A 204 -7.03 1.99 -6.27
CA MET A 204 -7.06 1.82 -4.82
C MET A 204 -6.13 2.83 -4.14
N ARG A 205 -6.64 3.55 -3.15
CA ARG A 205 -5.92 4.59 -2.39
C ARG A 205 -6.07 4.37 -0.90
N THR A 206 -5.12 4.93 -0.13
CA THR A 206 -5.17 4.94 1.33
C THR A 206 -4.70 6.26 1.90
N LEU A 207 -5.24 6.64 3.06
CA LEU A 207 -4.74 7.77 3.83
C LEU A 207 -3.59 7.37 4.79
N SER A 208 -3.27 6.08 4.87
CA SER A 208 -2.27 5.56 5.81
C SER A 208 -0.88 6.13 5.62
N LYS A 209 -0.48 6.45 4.38
CA LYS A 209 0.91 6.84 4.07
C LYS A 209 1.13 8.35 4.22
N ILE A 210 0.08 9.14 4.28
CA ILE A 210 0.13 10.61 4.39
C ILE A 210 -0.12 11.14 5.82
N GLY A 211 0.05 10.29 6.84
CA GLY A 211 -0.02 10.69 8.25
C GLY A 211 -1.27 10.24 9.00
N LEU A 212 -2.07 9.37 8.41
CA LEU A 212 -3.36 8.92 8.97
C LEU A 212 -3.44 7.38 9.08
N ALA A 213 -2.31 6.70 9.28
CA ALA A 213 -2.25 5.24 9.34
C ALA A 213 -3.15 4.64 10.42
N GLY A 214 -3.22 5.27 11.60
CA GLY A 214 -4.06 4.84 12.73
C GLY A 214 -5.56 4.96 12.47
N LEU A 215 -6.00 5.77 11.48
CA LEU A 215 -7.41 5.93 11.15
C LEU A 215 -7.95 4.78 10.28
N ARG A 216 -7.07 3.98 9.67
CA ARG A 216 -7.48 2.85 8.84
C ARG A 216 -8.47 3.23 7.74
N VAL A 217 -8.18 4.27 6.95
CA VAL A 217 -9.05 4.73 5.86
C VAL A 217 -8.40 4.43 4.51
N GLY A 218 -9.08 3.62 3.72
CA GLY A 218 -8.81 3.37 2.31
C GLY A 218 -10.06 3.59 1.46
N PHE A 219 -9.89 3.69 0.15
CA PHE A 219 -11.02 3.80 -0.77
C PHE A 219 -10.65 3.30 -2.18
N LEU A 220 -11.66 2.80 -2.88
CA LEU A 220 -11.62 2.49 -4.30
C LEU A 220 -12.24 3.63 -5.09
N ILE A 221 -11.71 3.87 -6.28
CA ILE A 221 -12.32 4.71 -7.32
C ILE A 221 -12.42 3.86 -8.59
N ALA A 222 -13.64 3.64 -9.10
CA ALA A 222 -13.87 2.80 -10.26
C ALA A 222 -15.20 3.16 -10.96
N ASP A 223 -15.51 2.48 -12.05
CA ASP A 223 -16.85 2.54 -12.63
C ASP A 223 -17.90 2.12 -11.58
N LYS A 224 -19.08 2.78 -11.61
CA LYS A 224 -20.17 2.52 -10.67
C LYS A 224 -20.66 1.07 -10.68
N LYS A 225 -20.56 0.37 -11.81
CA LYS A 225 -20.92 -1.05 -11.91
C LYS A 225 -20.04 -1.89 -11.00
N ILE A 226 -18.71 -1.65 -11.00
CA ILE A 226 -17.76 -2.33 -10.13
C ILE A 226 -18.04 -1.96 -8.67
N ILE A 227 -18.18 -0.67 -8.37
CA ILE A 227 -18.46 -0.18 -7.01
C ILE A 227 -19.73 -0.83 -6.43
N ASN A 228 -20.79 -0.93 -7.22
CA ASN A 228 -22.05 -1.55 -6.78
C ASN A 228 -21.87 -3.03 -6.44
N GLU A 229 -21.12 -3.79 -7.24
CA GLU A 229 -20.86 -5.21 -6.97
C GLU A 229 -19.99 -5.39 -5.70
N VAL A 230 -18.91 -4.63 -5.57
CA VAL A 230 -18.05 -4.70 -4.38
C VAL A 230 -18.80 -4.25 -3.12
N ASN A 231 -19.71 -3.30 -3.23
CA ASN A 231 -20.52 -2.82 -2.12
C ASN A 231 -21.46 -3.89 -1.53
N LYS A 232 -21.83 -4.93 -2.30
CA LYS A 232 -22.69 -6.03 -1.81
C LYS A 232 -22.03 -6.88 -0.72
N VAL A 233 -20.70 -6.97 -0.73
CA VAL A 233 -19.92 -7.74 0.26
C VAL A 233 -19.31 -6.87 1.35
N ARG A 234 -19.44 -5.54 1.24
CA ARG A 234 -18.96 -4.61 2.24
C ARG A 234 -19.72 -4.78 3.54
N LEU A 235 -19.00 -4.95 4.65
CA LEU A 235 -19.60 -5.02 5.97
C LEU A 235 -20.29 -3.69 6.33
N PRO A 236 -21.51 -3.73 6.90
CA PRO A 236 -22.15 -2.50 7.35
C PRO A 236 -21.31 -1.86 8.46
N PHE A 237 -21.30 -0.53 8.50
CA PHE A 237 -20.58 0.25 9.52
C PHE A 237 -19.07 -0.04 9.62
N ASN A 238 -18.46 -0.54 8.53
CA ASN A 238 -17.07 -0.99 8.48
C ASN A 238 -16.04 0.09 8.87
N LEU A 239 -16.36 1.37 8.67
CA LEU A 239 -15.50 2.48 9.04
C LEU A 239 -16.10 3.21 10.27
N ASN A 240 -15.40 3.19 11.40
CA ASN A 240 -15.89 3.73 12.65
C ASN A 240 -16.03 5.28 12.65
N SER A 241 -16.85 5.83 13.55
CA SER A 241 -17.16 7.26 13.63
C SER A 241 -15.93 8.14 13.84
N ILE A 242 -14.97 7.71 14.67
CA ILE A 242 -13.75 8.45 14.97
C ILE A 242 -12.89 8.58 13.71
N SER A 243 -12.67 7.48 13.00
CA SER A 243 -11.90 7.45 11.76
C SER A 243 -12.53 8.31 10.68
N GLN A 244 -13.87 8.25 10.52
CA GLN A 244 -14.58 9.09 9.55
C GLN A 244 -14.40 10.58 9.88
N ALA A 245 -14.64 10.97 11.13
CA ALA A 245 -14.63 12.36 11.56
C ALA A 245 -13.20 12.97 11.49
N LEU A 246 -12.19 12.25 11.97
CA LEU A 246 -10.80 12.70 11.91
C LEU A 246 -10.26 12.74 10.48
N ALA A 247 -10.63 11.79 9.62
CA ALA A 247 -10.26 11.81 8.20
C ALA A 247 -10.89 13.01 7.48
N VAL A 248 -12.15 13.33 7.77
CA VAL A 248 -12.83 14.52 7.25
C VAL A 248 -12.08 15.79 7.65
N GLU A 249 -11.72 15.92 8.93
CA GLU A 249 -11.02 17.11 9.40
C GLU A 249 -9.60 17.23 8.81
N ALA A 250 -8.86 16.14 8.75
CA ALA A 250 -7.55 16.12 8.10
C ALA A 250 -7.62 16.49 6.60
N LEU A 251 -8.63 15.99 5.88
CA LEU A 251 -8.82 16.31 4.46
C LEU A 251 -9.28 17.75 4.20
N LYS A 252 -9.92 18.42 5.16
CA LYS A 252 -10.17 19.86 5.10
C LYS A 252 -8.85 20.65 5.18
N ASN A 253 -7.90 20.18 5.96
CA ASN A 253 -6.59 20.79 6.18
C ASN A 253 -5.53 20.36 5.15
N ARG A 254 -5.87 20.39 3.84
CA ARG A 254 -5.04 19.88 2.73
C ARG A 254 -3.62 20.45 2.69
N ASN A 255 -3.43 21.72 3.06
CA ASN A 255 -2.12 22.35 3.02
C ASN A 255 -1.15 21.70 4.00
N VAL A 256 -1.64 21.27 5.16
CA VAL A 256 -0.83 20.55 6.15
C VAL A 256 -0.42 19.17 5.59
N LEU A 257 -1.35 18.42 5.02
CA LEU A 257 -1.03 17.12 4.40
C LEU A 257 -0.04 17.28 3.23
N LYS A 258 -0.21 18.29 2.39
CA LYS A 258 0.73 18.61 1.30
C LYS A 258 2.12 18.98 1.82
N SER A 259 2.22 19.71 2.94
CA SER A 259 3.52 20.03 3.54
C SER A 259 4.24 18.78 4.05
N TYR A 260 3.51 17.82 4.64
CA TYR A 260 4.07 16.54 5.07
C TYR A 260 4.60 15.73 3.88
N ILE A 261 3.82 15.64 2.80
CA ILE A 261 4.23 14.94 1.58
C ILE A 261 5.50 15.57 1.01
N LYS A 262 5.56 16.90 0.88
CA LYS A 262 6.75 17.62 0.40
C LYS A 262 7.98 17.35 1.28
N SER A 263 7.81 17.37 2.60
CA SER A 263 8.90 17.10 3.55
C SER A 263 9.42 15.65 3.41
N ILE A 264 8.53 14.69 3.17
CA ILE A 264 8.92 13.29 2.95
C ILE A 264 9.66 13.13 1.63
N ILE A 265 9.19 13.75 0.53
CA ILE A 265 9.86 13.71 -0.78
C ILE A 265 11.28 14.29 -0.65
N SER A 266 11.43 15.48 -0.11
CA SER A 266 12.74 16.11 0.11
C SER A 266 13.64 15.27 1.04
N GLY A 267 13.05 14.70 2.09
CA GLY A 267 13.75 13.78 3.00
C GLY A 267 14.23 12.51 2.28
N ARG A 268 13.42 11.94 1.38
CA ARG A 268 13.77 10.78 0.55
C ARG A 268 14.95 11.07 -0.36
N GLU A 269 14.90 12.18 -1.08
CA GLU A 269 15.97 12.59 -1.99
C GLU A 269 17.29 12.78 -1.26
N ARG A 270 17.27 13.49 -0.13
CA ARG A 270 18.45 13.65 0.71
C ARG A 270 18.98 12.31 1.23
N LEU A 271 18.10 11.47 1.77
CA LEU A 271 18.46 10.15 2.31
C LEU A 271 19.09 9.27 1.23
N PHE A 272 18.48 9.22 0.04
CA PHE A 272 18.98 8.47 -1.09
C PHE A 272 20.37 8.94 -1.53
N ASN A 273 20.57 10.25 -1.65
CA ASN A 273 21.87 10.83 -2.02
C ASN A 273 22.97 10.54 -1.00
N GLU A 274 22.67 10.57 0.30
CA GLU A 274 23.63 10.19 1.33
C GLU A 274 23.95 8.69 1.32
N MET A 275 22.94 7.84 1.11
CA MET A 275 23.12 6.39 1.01
C MET A 275 23.97 6.01 -0.21
N ARG A 276 23.83 6.69 -1.35
CA ARG A 276 24.68 6.46 -2.55
C ARG A 276 26.18 6.69 -2.32
N LYS A 277 26.55 7.49 -1.34
CA LYS A 277 27.98 7.74 -0.99
C LYS A 277 28.61 6.55 -0.24
N ILE A 278 27.79 5.61 0.23
CA ILE A 278 28.25 4.44 1.01
C ILE A 278 28.50 3.28 0.04
N LYS A 279 29.77 2.92 -0.19
CA LYS A 279 30.19 1.93 -1.21
C LYS A 279 29.64 0.51 -1.00
N SER A 280 29.41 0.10 0.27
CA SER A 280 28.98 -1.26 0.64
C SER A 280 27.47 -1.49 0.55
N ILE A 281 26.70 -0.50 0.07
CA ILE A 281 25.26 -0.62 -0.17
C ILE A 281 24.88 -0.07 -1.54
N LYS A 282 23.81 -0.63 -2.12
CA LYS A 282 23.21 -0.13 -3.37
C LYS A 282 21.77 0.28 -3.07
N PRO A 283 21.48 1.56 -2.79
CA PRO A 283 20.11 2.03 -2.70
C PRO A 283 19.46 2.05 -4.09
N TYR A 284 18.17 1.66 -4.16
CA TYR A 284 17.36 1.74 -5.37
C TYR A 284 16.58 3.07 -5.40
N PRO A 285 16.42 3.70 -6.58
CA PRO A 285 15.56 4.88 -6.74
C PRO A 285 14.14 4.57 -6.26
N SER A 286 13.50 5.55 -5.63
CA SER A 286 12.16 5.36 -5.05
C SER A 286 11.25 6.54 -5.34
N GLU A 287 9.99 6.25 -5.66
CA GLU A 287 8.87 7.16 -5.78
C GLU A 287 7.87 6.99 -4.62
N ALA A 288 8.28 6.25 -3.55
CA ALA A 288 7.49 6.01 -2.35
C ALA A 288 8.06 6.80 -1.13
N ASN A 289 7.52 6.56 0.05
CA ASN A 289 8.03 7.13 1.30
C ASN A 289 9.07 6.23 2.02
N PHE A 290 9.78 5.39 1.27
CA PHE A 290 10.82 4.49 1.76
C PHE A 290 11.88 4.26 0.68
N ILE A 291 13.01 3.68 1.04
CA ILE A 291 14.09 3.29 0.14
C ILE A 291 14.43 1.82 0.38
N LEU A 292 14.39 1.02 -0.70
CA LEU A 292 14.99 -0.32 -0.72
C LEU A 292 16.48 -0.19 -0.99
N PHE A 293 17.32 -0.98 -0.31
CA PHE A 293 18.74 -1.02 -0.60
C PHE A 293 19.31 -2.43 -0.43
N LYS A 294 20.23 -2.79 -1.32
CA LYS A 294 20.95 -4.06 -1.30
C LYS A 294 22.27 -3.93 -0.54
N THR A 295 22.68 -5.00 0.13
CA THR A 295 23.95 -5.13 0.83
C THR A 295 24.38 -6.60 0.89
N GLU A 296 25.68 -6.85 1.03
CA GLU A 296 26.19 -8.23 1.15
C GLU A 296 25.83 -8.88 2.50
N ASN A 297 25.69 -8.09 3.55
CA ASN A 297 25.44 -8.58 4.90
C ASN A 297 24.17 -7.97 5.55
N PRO A 298 22.96 -8.23 4.99
CA PRO A 298 21.73 -7.60 5.47
C PRO A 298 21.41 -7.95 6.93
N ASP A 299 21.63 -9.18 7.36
CA ASP A 299 21.35 -9.60 8.73
C ASP A 299 22.28 -8.89 9.74
N ARG A 300 23.60 -8.72 9.42
CA ARG A 300 24.56 -7.97 10.25
C ARG A 300 24.14 -6.50 10.39
N ILE A 301 23.81 -5.85 9.28
CA ILE A 301 23.37 -4.44 9.29
C ILE A 301 22.07 -4.28 10.06
N TYR A 302 21.10 -5.15 9.82
CA TYR A 302 19.83 -5.12 10.54
C TYR A 302 20.02 -5.25 12.06
N GLN A 303 20.81 -6.25 12.51
CA GLN A 303 21.08 -6.45 13.94
C GLN A 303 21.89 -5.29 14.54
N GLY A 304 22.86 -4.75 13.79
CA GLY A 304 23.63 -3.59 14.21
C GLY A 304 22.76 -2.34 14.41
N LEU A 305 21.85 -2.07 13.49
CA LEU A 305 20.88 -0.97 13.60
C LEU A 305 19.96 -1.16 14.80
N LEU A 306 19.45 -2.38 15.03
CA LEU A 306 18.63 -2.68 16.20
C LEU A 306 19.37 -2.41 17.51
N LYS A 307 20.64 -2.83 17.64
CA LYS A 307 21.47 -2.55 18.83
C LYS A 307 21.66 -1.04 19.07
N LYS A 308 21.63 -0.23 18.00
CA LYS A 308 21.69 1.23 18.07
C LYS A 308 20.30 1.89 18.23
N GLY A 309 19.25 1.08 18.44
CA GLY A 309 17.87 1.55 18.64
C GLY A 309 17.18 2.03 17.36
N VAL A 310 17.65 1.62 16.17
CA VAL A 310 17.04 1.95 14.89
C VAL A 310 16.37 0.71 14.29
N LEU A 311 15.05 0.75 14.13
CA LEU A 311 14.27 -0.33 13.52
C LEU A 311 13.96 -0.01 12.06
N ILE A 312 14.44 -0.86 11.16
CA ILE A 312 14.11 -0.86 9.73
C ILE A 312 13.49 -2.21 9.33
N ARG A 313 13.12 -2.40 8.08
CA ARG A 313 12.55 -3.66 7.60
C ARG A 313 13.61 -4.55 6.96
N ASN A 314 13.80 -5.75 7.50
CA ASN A 314 14.55 -6.82 6.82
C ASN A 314 13.64 -7.45 5.75
N MET A 315 14.14 -7.55 4.51
CA MET A 315 13.40 -8.06 3.36
C MET A 315 13.70 -9.52 3.04
N LYS A 316 14.37 -10.23 3.93
CA LYS A 316 14.70 -11.66 3.80
C LYS A 316 13.47 -12.50 3.43
N GLY A 317 13.58 -13.31 2.39
CA GLY A 317 12.48 -14.12 1.86
C GLY A 317 11.46 -13.35 1.01
N VAL A 318 11.69 -12.05 0.76
CA VAL A 318 10.89 -11.21 -0.15
C VAL A 318 11.78 -10.65 -1.25
N VAL A 319 12.89 -9.99 -0.87
CA VAL A 319 13.97 -9.54 -1.77
C VAL A 319 15.28 -9.84 -1.07
N ASP A 320 15.91 -10.93 -1.42
CA ASP A 320 17.12 -11.39 -0.75
C ASP A 320 18.28 -10.39 -0.91
N GLY A 321 19.08 -10.27 0.14
CA GLY A 321 20.16 -9.30 0.19
C GLY A 321 19.72 -7.85 0.45
N CYS A 322 18.42 -7.60 0.64
CA CYS A 322 17.88 -6.25 0.76
C CYS A 322 17.32 -5.93 2.15
N LEU A 323 17.40 -4.65 2.47
CA LEU A 323 16.77 -3.98 3.60
C LEU A 323 15.93 -2.82 3.08
N ARG A 324 14.88 -2.41 3.81
CA ARG A 324 14.05 -1.28 3.45
C ARG A 324 13.95 -0.31 4.62
N VAL A 325 14.23 0.97 4.38
CA VAL A 325 14.14 2.05 5.35
C VAL A 325 13.02 3.02 4.98
N THR A 326 12.14 3.32 5.91
CA THR A 326 11.11 4.37 5.77
C THR A 326 11.77 5.74 5.91
N VAL A 327 11.30 6.74 5.17
CA VAL A 327 11.75 8.13 5.29
C VAL A 327 11.15 8.75 6.55
N GLY A 328 11.98 9.02 7.54
CA GLY A 328 11.63 9.66 8.79
C GLY A 328 11.75 11.18 8.75
N LYS A 329 11.62 11.81 9.92
CA LYS A 329 12.00 13.22 10.12
C LYS A 329 13.50 13.42 9.87
N PRO A 330 13.97 14.64 9.61
CA PRO A 330 15.39 14.90 9.36
C PRO A 330 16.31 14.32 10.44
N TRP A 331 15.95 14.43 11.72
CA TRP A 331 16.75 13.88 12.82
C TRP A 331 16.73 12.34 12.85
N GLU A 332 15.61 11.68 12.52
CA GLU A 332 15.50 10.23 12.44
C GLU A 332 16.37 9.67 11.30
N ASN A 333 16.31 10.31 10.13
CA ASN A 333 17.14 9.97 8.99
C ASN A 333 18.64 10.14 9.29
N ASN A 334 19.03 11.19 10.04
CA ASN A 334 20.42 11.41 10.45
C ASN A 334 20.88 10.32 11.43
N ILE A 335 20.06 9.94 12.42
CA ILE A 335 20.38 8.83 13.34
C ILE A 335 20.57 7.53 12.57
N PHE A 336 19.67 7.22 11.62
CA PHE A 336 19.81 6.04 10.77
C PHE A 336 21.12 6.06 9.97
N LEU A 337 21.43 7.16 9.28
CA LEU A 337 22.65 7.29 8.45
C LEU A 337 23.93 7.16 9.29
N ASN A 338 23.99 7.78 10.45
CA ASN A 338 25.14 7.68 11.34
C ASN A 338 25.30 6.25 11.86
N ALA A 339 24.19 5.65 12.33
CA ALA A 339 24.21 4.26 12.79
C ALA A 339 24.65 3.30 11.68
N LEU A 340 24.18 3.51 10.45
CA LEU A 340 24.54 2.70 9.29
C LEU A 340 26.04 2.84 8.97
N LYS A 341 26.58 4.05 8.94
CA LYS A 341 28.02 4.32 8.69
C LYS A 341 28.93 3.68 9.74
N ASP A 342 28.50 3.64 11.00
CA ASP A 342 29.27 3.02 12.09
C ASP A 342 29.29 1.48 12.05
N ILE A 343 28.36 0.85 11.32
CA ILE A 343 28.24 -0.62 11.25
C ILE A 343 28.98 -1.20 10.04
N ILE A 344 29.08 -0.43 8.99
CA ILE A 344 29.73 -0.79 7.73
C ILE A 344 31.22 -0.57 7.80
#